data_d6a4241fa5fa17968430f652f0c18e58
#
_entry.id   d6a4241fa5fa17968430f652f0c18e58
#
_cell.length_a   1.000
_cell.length_b   1.000
_cell.length_c   1.000
_cell.angle_alpha   90.00
_cell.angle_beta   90.00
_cell.angle_gamma   90.00
#
_symmetry.space_group_name_H-M   'P 1'
#
loop_
_entity.id
_entity.type
_entity.pdbx_description
1 polymer ?
#
loop_
_entity_poly.entity_id
_entity_poly.type
_entity_poly.pdbx_seq_one_letter_code
_entity_poly.pdbx_strand_id
1 'polypeptide(L)'
;MRKFGVLLIAVITALTLSACSGNTDDPASKIPDKPPVEAPMVNAADYSNGYGGFVFRVGGGTVWCTVNESPSFALCEHRDVDVAYKLPIAPESCQGAWGYQAKLWAFQPSEGKVADWYCSSGLYSDPEGIFDLPSGSKIVVGDITCFAAEKVARCDNLDGKYFALGSEVYGFGN
;
A
#
# COMPACT_ATOMS: atom_id res chain seq x y z
N MET A 1 -65.17 39.88 27.68
CA MET A 1 -64.78 38.80 26.73
C MET A 1 -63.36 39.08 26.21
N ARG A 2 -62.37 38.46 26.81
CA ARG A 2 -60.95 38.66 26.46
C ARG A 2 -60.51 37.50 25.58
N LYS A 3 -60.13 37.80 24.33
CA LYS A 3 -59.55 36.81 23.37
C LYS A 3 -58.07 36.80 23.60
N PHE A 4 -57.53 35.64 24.07
CA PHE A 4 -56.14 35.36 24.12
C PHE A 4 -55.68 34.80 22.75
N GLY A 5 -54.82 35.54 22.08
CA GLY A 5 -54.11 35.04 20.88
C GLY A 5 -52.89 34.26 21.31
N VAL A 6 -52.81 33.00 20.88
CA VAL A 6 -51.63 32.13 21.06
C VAL A 6 -50.70 32.40 19.88
N LEU A 7 -49.52 32.89 20.19
CA LEU A 7 -48.44 33.12 19.21
C LEU A 7 -47.62 31.84 19.14
N LEU A 8 -47.70 31.07 18.04
CA LEU A 8 -46.89 29.93 17.76
C LEU A 8 -45.53 30.41 17.16
N ILE A 9 -44.49 30.30 17.92
CA ILE A 9 -43.11 30.51 17.46
C ILE A 9 -42.59 29.21 16.88
N ALA A 10 -42.46 29.12 15.55
CA ALA A 10 -41.81 28.02 14.87
C ALA A 10 -40.31 28.25 14.92
N VAL A 11 -39.62 27.45 15.70
CA VAL A 11 -38.14 27.40 15.72
C VAL A 11 -37.68 26.53 14.57
N ILE A 12 -37.17 27.15 13.53
CA ILE A 12 -36.51 26.44 12.40
C ILE A 12 -35.06 26.18 12.81
N THR A 13 -34.76 24.96 13.24
CA THR A 13 -33.38 24.49 13.43
C THR A 13 -32.77 24.15 12.05
N ALA A 14 -31.95 25.08 11.56
CA ALA A 14 -31.11 24.82 10.40
C ALA A 14 -30.00 23.82 10.78
N LEU A 15 -30.16 22.57 10.36
CA LEU A 15 -29.05 21.58 10.35
C LEU A 15 -28.07 22.00 9.26
N THR A 16 -26.98 22.62 9.65
CA THR A 16 -25.80 22.77 8.76
C THR A 16 -25.13 21.43 8.63
N LEU A 17 -25.39 20.71 7.54
CA LEU A 17 -24.56 19.61 7.11
C LEU A 17 -23.19 20.21 6.68
N SER A 18 -22.20 20.12 7.57
CA SER A 18 -20.81 20.29 7.18
C SER A 18 -20.44 19.12 6.30
N ALA A 19 -20.60 19.27 4.98
CA ALA A 19 -19.98 18.40 4.01
C ALA A 19 -18.46 18.61 4.14
N CYS A 20 -17.75 17.69 4.79
CA CYS A 20 -16.31 17.56 4.60
C CYS A 20 -16.08 17.19 3.14
N SER A 21 -15.83 18.22 2.32
CA SER A 21 -15.25 18.04 0.98
C SER A 21 -13.81 17.61 1.19
N GLY A 22 -13.58 16.32 1.36
CA GLY A 22 -12.25 15.74 1.27
C GLY A 22 -11.75 15.98 -0.15
N ASN A 23 -10.63 16.67 -0.30
CA ASN A 23 -9.90 16.74 -1.56
C ASN A 23 -9.52 15.30 -1.94
N THR A 24 -10.21 14.74 -2.92
CA THR A 24 -9.98 13.40 -3.46
C THR A 24 -8.67 13.29 -4.25
N ASP A 25 -7.92 14.37 -4.38
CA ASP A 25 -6.67 14.45 -5.17
C ASP A 25 -5.40 14.38 -4.30
N ASP A 26 -5.51 14.18 -2.97
CA ASP A 26 -4.34 13.95 -2.14
C ASP A 26 -3.83 12.52 -2.39
N PRO A 27 -2.57 12.35 -2.87
CA PRO A 27 -1.97 11.02 -3.07
C PRO A 27 -2.04 10.15 -1.81
N ALA A 28 -1.95 10.73 -0.63
CA ALA A 28 -2.08 10.04 0.64
C ALA A 28 -3.47 9.42 0.85
N SER A 29 -4.54 9.98 0.24
CA SER A 29 -5.91 9.45 0.33
C SER A 29 -6.12 8.17 -0.47
N LYS A 30 -5.17 7.81 -1.33
CA LYS A 30 -5.21 6.60 -2.17
C LYS A 30 -4.42 5.43 -1.58
N ILE A 31 -3.71 5.64 -0.46
CA ILE A 31 -2.99 4.57 0.23
C ILE A 31 -4.02 3.66 0.91
N PRO A 32 -4.04 2.36 0.60
CA PRO A 32 -4.97 1.44 1.23
C PRO A 32 -4.76 1.39 2.75
N ASP A 33 -5.85 1.23 3.49
CA ASP A 33 -5.77 0.91 4.91
C ASP A 33 -5.07 -0.43 5.15
N LYS A 34 -4.68 -0.67 6.40
CA LYS A 34 -4.19 -1.98 6.83
C LYS A 34 -5.20 -3.07 6.42
N PRO A 35 -4.73 -4.20 5.86
CA PRO A 35 -5.64 -5.26 5.43
C PRO A 35 -6.58 -5.70 6.56
N PRO A 36 -7.87 -5.85 6.29
CA PRO A 36 -8.83 -6.37 7.26
C PRO A 36 -8.40 -7.75 7.76
N VAL A 37 -8.69 -8.04 9.02
CA VAL A 37 -8.38 -9.36 9.61
C VAL A 37 -9.06 -10.47 8.83
N GLU A 38 -10.31 -10.23 8.39
CA GLU A 38 -11.16 -11.15 7.61
C GLU A 38 -10.81 -11.20 6.11
N ALA A 39 -9.88 -10.40 5.62
CA ALA A 39 -9.48 -10.44 4.21
C ALA A 39 -9.07 -11.88 3.83
N PRO A 40 -9.57 -12.40 2.70
CA PRO A 40 -9.22 -13.73 2.23
C PRO A 40 -7.70 -13.93 2.17
N MET A 41 -7.22 -14.99 2.79
CA MET A 41 -5.80 -15.34 2.78
C MET A 41 -5.55 -16.44 1.75
N VAL A 42 -4.61 -16.18 0.84
CA VAL A 42 -4.18 -17.18 -0.13
C VAL A 42 -3.12 -18.10 0.49
N ASN A 43 -2.96 -19.28 -0.10
CA ASN A 43 -1.88 -20.18 0.27
C ASN A 43 -0.56 -19.67 -0.34
N ALA A 44 0.39 -19.28 0.50
CA ALA A 44 1.68 -18.74 0.05
C ALA A 44 2.46 -19.74 -0.83
N ALA A 45 2.32 -21.05 -0.59
CA ALA A 45 3.03 -22.05 -1.36
C ALA A 45 2.71 -22.00 -2.87
N ASP A 46 1.52 -21.52 -3.26
CA ASP A 46 1.12 -21.37 -4.66
C ASP A 46 1.89 -20.25 -5.39
N TYR A 47 2.55 -19.38 -4.63
CA TYR A 47 3.34 -18.25 -5.11
C TYR A 47 4.85 -18.44 -4.98
N SER A 48 5.29 -19.63 -4.55
CA SER A 48 6.71 -19.93 -4.33
C SER A 48 7.48 -19.94 -5.66
N ASN A 49 8.63 -19.26 -5.67
CA ASN A 49 9.57 -19.32 -6.78
C ASN A 49 10.58 -20.50 -6.69
N GLY A 50 10.46 -21.34 -5.64
CA GLY A 50 11.36 -22.46 -5.39
C GLY A 50 12.71 -22.10 -4.78
N TYR A 51 12.98 -20.80 -4.54
CA TYR A 51 14.26 -20.28 -4.02
C TYR A 51 14.09 -19.53 -2.70
N GLY A 52 13.02 -19.82 -1.96
CA GLY A 52 12.71 -19.14 -0.68
C GLY A 52 12.01 -17.79 -0.81
N GLY A 53 11.61 -17.43 -2.03
CA GLY A 53 10.79 -16.25 -2.31
C GLY A 53 9.38 -16.63 -2.73
N PHE A 54 8.44 -15.73 -2.46
CA PHE A 54 7.04 -15.81 -2.86
C PHE A 54 6.73 -14.60 -3.73
N VAL A 55 6.33 -14.82 -4.98
CA VAL A 55 6.25 -13.78 -6.00
C VAL A 55 4.83 -13.69 -6.53
N PHE A 56 4.28 -12.48 -6.55
CA PHE A 56 2.91 -12.21 -7.01
C PHE A 56 2.79 -10.84 -7.67
N ARG A 57 1.79 -10.70 -8.54
CA ARG A 57 1.42 -9.42 -9.16
C ARG A 57 0.18 -8.84 -8.50
N VAL A 58 0.06 -7.52 -8.58
CA VAL A 58 -1.10 -6.76 -8.14
C VAL A 58 -1.55 -5.82 -9.26
N GLY A 59 -2.84 -5.56 -9.33
CA GLY A 59 -3.39 -4.54 -10.22
C GLY A 59 -3.29 -4.86 -11.70
N GLY A 60 -3.39 -6.13 -12.07
CA GLY A 60 -3.31 -6.54 -13.48
C GLY A 60 -1.89 -6.47 -14.06
N GLY A 61 -0.86 -6.54 -13.19
CA GLY A 61 0.52 -6.68 -13.61
C GLY A 61 1.33 -5.38 -13.67
N THR A 62 0.82 -4.27 -13.10
CA THR A 62 1.57 -3.01 -13.01
C THR A 62 2.57 -3.00 -11.86
N VAL A 63 2.28 -3.74 -10.80
CA VAL A 63 3.14 -3.92 -9.63
C VAL A 63 3.31 -5.40 -9.38
N TRP A 64 4.52 -5.83 -9.09
CA TRP A 64 4.77 -7.19 -8.60
C TRP A 64 5.66 -7.14 -7.37
N CYS A 65 5.52 -8.14 -6.53
CA CYS A 65 6.16 -8.19 -5.23
C CYS A 65 6.86 -9.52 -5.04
N THR A 66 7.98 -9.47 -4.33
CA THR A 66 8.67 -10.63 -3.79
C THR A 66 8.71 -10.53 -2.28
N VAL A 67 8.26 -11.55 -1.58
CA VAL A 67 8.42 -11.69 -0.13
C VAL A 67 9.38 -12.82 0.14
N ASN A 68 10.46 -12.55 0.88
CA ASN A 68 11.46 -13.54 1.28
C ASN A 68 11.33 -13.88 2.76
N GLU A 69 11.54 -15.15 3.11
CA GLU A 69 11.58 -15.58 4.51
C GLU A 69 12.95 -15.35 5.15
N SER A 70 14.03 -15.52 4.40
CA SER A 70 15.39 -15.40 4.92
C SER A 70 16.35 -14.80 3.89
N PRO A 71 16.83 -13.56 4.05
CA PRO A 71 16.39 -12.61 5.09
C PRO A 71 14.94 -12.20 4.90
N SER A 72 14.22 -11.95 6.00
CA SER A 72 12.78 -11.64 5.94
C SER A 72 12.54 -10.19 5.52
N PHE A 73 12.01 -10.02 4.32
CA PHE A 73 11.59 -8.73 3.76
C PHE A 73 10.54 -8.90 2.66
N ALA A 74 9.78 -7.83 2.40
CA ALA A 74 9.01 -7.67 1.17
C ALA A 74 9.67 -6.59 0.30
N LEU A 75 9.68 -6.82 -1.01
CA LEU A 75 10.07 -5.85 -2.01
C LEU A 75 9.03 -5.85 -3.11
N CYS A 76 8.41 -4.71 -3.36
CA CYS A 76 7.55 -4.52 -4.52
C CYS A 76 8.19 -3.56 -5.51
N GLU A 77 7.93 -3.81 -6.76
CA GLU A 77 8.49 -3.05 -7.86
C GLU A 77 7.45 -2.84 -8.97
N HIS A 78 7.63 -1.82 -9.77
CA HIS A 78 6.90 -1.59 -11.01
C HIS A 78 7.87 -1.27 -12.12
N ARG A 79 7.42 -1.45 -13.36
CA ARG A 79 8.22 -1.03 -14.52
C ARG A 79 8.37 0.49 -14.48
N ASP A 80 9.53 0.97 -14.91
CA ASP A 80 9.95 2.37 -14.94
C ASP A 80 9.18 3.24 -15.96
N VAL A 81 8.00 2.77 -16.41
CA VAL A 81 7.37 3.39 -17.56
C VAL A 81 6.28 4.39 -17.20
N ASP A 82 5.43 4.20 -16.20
CA ASP A 82 4.27 5.08 -16.07
C ASP A 82 3.78 5.23 -14.64
N VAL A 83 4.56 5.93 -13.82
CA VAL A 83 4.06 6.38 -12.53
C VAL A 83 3.44 7.76 -12.66
N ALA A 84 2.25 7.93 -12.10
CA ALA A 84 1.56 9.22 -12.07
C ALA A 84 2.08 10.15 -10.97
N TYR A 85 2.86 9.66 -10.02
CA TYR A 85 3.45 10.47 -8.98
C TYR A 85 4.84 10.99 -9.38
N LYS A 86 5.25 12.10 -8.74
CA LYS A 86 6.60 12.62 -8.89
C LYS A 86 7.59 11.68 -8.20
N LEU A 87 8.56 11.18 -8.95
CA LEU A 87 9.63 10.36 -8.38
C LEU A 87 10.40 11.14 -7.30
N PRO A 88 10.74 10.50 -6.19
CA PRO A 88 11.52 11.12 -5.14
C PRO A 88 12.96 11.38 -5.61
N ILE A 89 13.59 12.37 -5.00
CA ILE A 89 15.01 12.66 -5.29
C ILE A 89 15.86 11.52 -4.71
N ALA A 90 16.67 10.91 -5.55
CA ALA A 90 17.60 9.87 -5.11
C ALA A 90 18.65 10.43 -4.15
N PRO A 91 18.99 9.71 -3.07
CA PRO A 91 20.12 10.06 -2.24
C PRO A 91 21.43 9.86 -3.01
N GLU A 92 22.48 10.61 -2.65
CA GLU A 92 23.79 10.51 -3.30
C GLU A 92 24.40 9.11 -3.26
N SER A 93 24.01 8.32 -2.25
CA SER A 93 24.46 6.93 -2.11
C SER A 93 23.81 5.98 -3.11
N CYS A 94 22.70 6.36 -3.77
CA CYS A 94 22.06 5.54 -4.77
C CYS A 94 22.56 5.88 -6.17
N GLN A 95 23.33 4.96 -6.75
CA GLN A 95 23.82 5.07 -8.13
C GLN A 95 22.94 4.32 -9.14
N GLY A 96 21.85 3.72 -8.70
CA GLY A 96 20.88 2.99 -9.50
C GLY A 96 19.56 3.75 -9.68
N ALA A 97 18.52 3.01 -10.05
CA ALA A 97 17.17 3.54 -10.13
C ALA A 97 16.57 3.75 -8.73
N TRP A 98 15.86 4.87 -8.55
CA TRP A 98 15.22 5.24 -7.30
C TRP A 98 13.75 5.59 -7.52
N GLY A 99 12.88 5.17 -6.60
CA GLY A 99 11.44 5.45 -6.71
C GLY A 99 10.63 4.40 -7.48
N TYR A 100 11.24 3.28 -7.85
CA TYR A 100 10.58 2.18 -8.57
C TYR A 100 10.45 0.90 -7.75
N GLN A 101 11.25 0.76 -6.71
CA GLN A 101 11.23 -0.40 -5.81
C GLN A 101 11.09 0.07 -4.36
N ALA A 102 10.08 -0.45 -3.67
CA ALA A 102 9.85 -0.22 -2.25
C ALA A 102 10.16 -1.49 -1.46
N LYS A 103 10.86 -1.36 -0.34
CA LYS A 103 11.28 -2.48 0.52
C LYS A 103 10.80 -2.27 1.95
N LEU A 104 10.34 -3.37 2.55
CA LEU A 104 9.97 -3.48 3.97
C LEU A 104 10.76 -4.62 4.59
N TRP A 105 11.47 -4.35 5.65
CA TRP A 105 12.08 -5.36 6.49
C TRP A 105 11.07 -5.88 7.54
N ALA A 106 11.12 -7.16 7.85
CA ALA A 106 10.33 -7.71 8.94
C ALA A 106 10.73 -7.10 10.29
N PHE A 107 12.03 -6.80 10.45
CA PHE A 107 12.61 -6.23 11.66
C PHE A 107 13.43 -4.99 11.32
N GLN A 108 13.71 -4.16 12.34
CA GLN A 108 14.57 -3.00 12.19
C GLN A 108 15.96 -3.43 11.69
N PRO A 109 16.39 -2.97 10.52
CA PRO A 109 17.75 -3.24 10.04
C PRO A 109 18.78 -2.48 10.89
N SER A 110 20.03 -2.91 10.84
CA SER A 110 21.14 -2.23 11.52
C SER A 110 21.36 -0.82 11.00
N GLU A 111 21.04 -0.60 9.73
CA GLU A 111 21.13 0.70 9.06
C GLU A 111 19.90 0.96 8.20
N GLY A 112 19.50 2.21 8.10
CA GLY A 112 18.36 2.63 7.29
C GLY A 112 17.01 2.53 7.99
N LYS A 113 15.96 2.66 7.21
CA LYS A 113 14.56 2.57 7.66
C LYS A 113 14.01 1.17 7.48
N VAL A 114 12.99 0.84 8.27
CA VAL A 114 12.25 -0.41 8.14
C VAL A 114 11.52 -0.48 6.81
N ALA A 115 10.89 0.61 6.39
CA ALA A 115 10.25 0.75 5.09
C ALA A 115 10.80 1.98 4.35
N ASP A 116 11.32 1.78 3.15
CA ASP A 116 11.83 2.87 2.31
C ASP A 116 11.93 2.44 0.84
N TRP A 117 12.30 3.37 0.00
CA TRP A 117 12.73 3.08 -1.36
C TRP A 117 14.00 2.22 -1.36
N TYR A 118 14.06 1.31 -2.31
CA TYR A 118 15.24 0.49 -2.54
C TYR A 118 16.01 1.01 -3.75
N CYS A 119 17.33 1.18 -3.60
CA CYS A 119 18.22 1.57 -4.70
C CYS A 119 18.47 0.35 -5.59
N SER A 120 17.91 0.38 -6.78
CA SER A 120 17.86 -0.77 -7.68
C SER A 120 18.92 -0.67 -8.78
N SER A 121 19.58 -1.77 -9.08
CA SER A 121 20.42 -1.93 -10.27
C SER A 121 19.70 -2.67 -11.41
N GLY A 122 18.42 -2.98 -11.26
CA GLY A 122 17.61 -3.72 -12.22
C GLY A 122 16.37 -4.30 -11.56
N LEU A 123 15.66 -5.18 -12.25
CA LEU A 123 14.52 -5.90 -11.69
C LEU A 123 15.00 -6.87 -10.61
N TYR A 124 14.28 -6.95 -9.51
CA TYR A 124 14.54 -7.90 -8.46
C TYR A 124 14.00 -9.28 -8.82
N SER A 125 12.83 -9.33 -9.45
CA SER A 125 12.24 -10.57 -9.97
C SER A 125 11.67 -10.33 -11.37
N ASP A 126 11.65 -11.41 -12.19
CA ASP A 126 11.03 -11.36 -13.51
C ASP A 126 9.50 -11.35 -13.35
N PRO A 127 8.77 -10.38 -13.93
CA PRO A 127 7.32 -10.34 -13.88
C PRO A 127 6.63 -11.36 -14.80
N GLU A 128 7.36 -12.09 -15.64
CA GLU A 128 6.77 -13.08 -16.54
C GLU A 128 6.41 -14.36 -15.78
N GLY A 129 5.24 -14.90 -16.06
CA GLY A 129 4.77 -16.15 -15.46
C GLY A 129 4.35 -16.06 -13.98
N ILE A 130 4.30 -14.86 -13.39
CA ILE A 130 3.88 -14.65 -12.00
C ILE A 130 2.36 -14.66 -11.89
N PHE A 131 1.83 -15.30 -10.85
CA PHE A 131 0.40 -15.30 -10.56
C PHE A 131 -0.08 -13.98 -9.94
N ASP A 132 -1.32 -13.61 -10.24
CA ASP A 132 -1.94 -12.45 -9.62
C ASP A 132 -2.39 -12.81 -8.20
N LEU A 133 -2.07 -11.94 -7.24
CA LEU A 133 -2.73 -11.94 -5.93
C LEU A 133 -4.12 -11.33 -6.13
N PRO A 134 -5.21 -12.08 -5.89
CA PRO A 134 -6.56 -11.58 -6.12
C PRO A 134 -6.82 -10.29 -5.34
N SER A 135 -7.48 -9.31 -5.98
CA SER A 135 -7.84 -8.06 -5.32
C SER A 135 -8.68 -8.33 -4.07
N GLY A 136 -8.39 -7.62 -2.98
CA GLY A 136 -9.00 -7.83 -1.67
C GLY A 136 -8.43 -9.00 -0.89
N SER A 137 -7.46 -9.74 -1.43
CA SER A 137 -6.81 -10.88 -0.76
C SER A 137 -5.44 -10.49 -0.18
N LYS A 138 -5.01 -11.28 0.80
CA LYS A 138 -3.70 -11.14 1.42
C LYS A 138 -2.88 -12.43 1.34
N ILE A 139 -1.57 -12.27 1.34
CA ILE A 139 -0.58 -13.34 1.50
C ILE A 139 0.23 -13.05 2.76
N VAL A 140 0.50 -14.09 3.55
CA VAL A 140 1.30 -14.00 4.77
C VAL A 140 2.52 -14.89 4.60
N VAL A 141 3.70 -14.32 4.79
CA VAL A 141 4.99 -15.02 4.72
C VAL A 141 5.82 -14.59 5.93
N GLY A 142 6.01 -15.51 6.86
CA GLY A 142 6.64 -15.18 8.15
C GLY A 142 5.95 -14.00 8.85
N ASP A 143 6.71 -12.97 9.14
CA ASP A 143 6.23 -11.77 9.86
C ASP A 143 5.72 -10.64 8.93
N ILE A 144 5.57 -10.93 7.65
CA ILE A 144 5.12 -9.96 6.66
C ILE A 144 3.76 -10.38 6.09
N THR A 145 2.86 -9.43 6.03
CA THR A 145 1.56 -9.55 5.37
C THR A 145 1.49 -8.59 4.20
N CYS A 146 1.31 -9.10 2.99
CA CYS A 146 1.03 -8.26 1.83
C CYS A 146 -0.42 -8.39 1.38
N PHE A 147 -1.01 -7.30 0.93
CA PHE A 147 -2.40 -7.16 0.54
C PHE A 147 -2.54 -6.52 -0.83
N ALA A 148 -3.38 -7.08 -1.67
CA ALA A 148 -3.71 -6.52 -2.98
C ALA A 148 -4.96 -5.63 -2.88
N ALA A 149 -4.77 -4.32 -2.88
CA ALA A 149 -5.87 -3.35 -2.92
C ALA A 149 -5.98 -2.79 -4.33
N GLU A 150 -6.85 -3.37 -5.15
CA GLU A 150 -7.02 -3.00 -6.56
C GLU A 150 -5.68 -2.98 -7.32
N LYS A 151 -5.09 -1.78 -7.48
CA LYS A 151 -3.83 -1.55 -8.21
C LYS A 151 -2.64 -1.22 -7.29
N VAL A 152 -2.82 -1.39 -5.99
CA VAL A 152 -1.82 -1.03 -4.99
C VAL A 152 -1.46 -2.28 -4.18
N ALA A 153 -0.18 -2.59 -4.09
CA ALA A 153 0.34 -3.54 -3.13
C ALA A 153 0.61 -2.81 -1.81
N ARG A 154 0.08 -3.32 -0.70
CA ARG A 154 0.47 -2.88 0.63
C ARG A 154 1.06 -4.05 1.40
N CYS A 155 2.27 -3.87 1.94
CA CYS A 155 2.91 -4.85 2.80
C CYS A 155 3.16 -4.25 4.18
N ASP A 156 2.75 -4.96 5.23
CA ASP A 156 2.89 -4.58 6.63
C ASP A 156 3.74 -5.64 7.37
N ASN A 157 4.57 -5.21 8.32
CA ASN A 157 5.23 -6.11 9.27
C ASN A 157 4.45 -6.17 10.61
N LEU A 158 4.92 -6.99 11.55
CA LEU A 158 4.27 -7.16 12.85
C LEU A 158 4.26 -5.87 13.68
N ASP A 159 5.26 -5.00 13.51
CA ASP A 159 5.36 -3.71 14.24
C ASP A 159 4.44 -2.63 13.64
N GLY A 160 3.67 -2.97 12.60
CA GLY A 160 2.78 -2.04 11.91
C GLY A 160 3.49 -1.05 10.99
N LYS A 161 4.78 -1.29 10.71
CA LYS A 161 5.51 -0.57 9.67
C LYS A 161 5.07 -1.10 8.32
N TYR A 162 4.99 -0.23 7.31
CA TYR A 162 4.49 -0.64 6.01
C TYR A 162 5.09 0.17 4.87
N PHE A 163 4.97 -0.36 3.68
CA PHE A 163 4.89 0.42 2.46
C PHE A 163 3.61 0.11 1.68
N ALA A 164 3.20 1.05 0.84
CA ALA A 164 2.22 0.86 -0.22
C ALA A 164 2.83 1.30 -1.53
N LEU A 165 2.62 0.54 -2.61
CA LEU A 165 3.16 0.84 -3.94
C LEU A 165 2.12 0.51 -5.01
N GLY A 166 1.83 1.50 -5.84
CA GLY A 166 0.99 1.42 -7.04
C GLY A 166 1.50 2.38 -8.10
N SER A 167 0.97 2.33 -9.31
CA SER A 167 1.36 3.25 -10.39
C SER A 167 0.96 4.71 -10.14
N GLU A 168 -0.05 4.94 -9.30
CA GLU A 168 -0.59 6.27 -9.02
C GLU A 168 -0.24 6.78 -7.61
N VAL A 169 0.24 5.91 -6.73
CA VAL A 169 0.45 6.23 -5.32
C VAL A 169 1.57 5.39 -4.71
N TYR A 170 2.27 5.99 -3.79
CA TYR A 170 3.15 5.28 -2.86
C TYR A 170 3.06 5.87 -1.47
N GLY A 171 3.46 5.10 -0.46
CA GLY A 171 3.57 5.58 0.90
C GLY A 171 4.34 4.64 1.81
N PHE A 172 4.87 5.21 2.88
CA PHE A 172 5.64 4.49 3.90
C PHE A 172 5.14 4.87 5.29
N GLY A 173 4.95 3.87 6.15
CA GLY A 173 4.74 4.05 7.58
C GLY A 173 5.91 3.45 8.35
N ASN A 174 6.69 4.32 8.98
CA ASN A 174 7.86 3.96 9.79
C ASN A 174 7.65 4.19 11.28
#